data_16eb18f8e62ee4e7ed860faded8f0965
#
_entry.id   16eb18f8e62ee4e7ed860faded8f0965
#
_cell.length_a   1.000
_cell.length_b   1.000
_cell.length_c   1.000
_cell.angle_alpha   90.00
_cell.angle_beta   90.00
_cell.angle_gamma   90.00
#
_symmetry.space_group_name_H-M   'P 1'
#
loop_
_entity.id
_entity.type
_entity.pdbx_description
1 polymer ?
#
loop_
_entity_poly.entity_id
_entity_poly.type
_entity_poly.pdbx_seq_one_letter_code
_entity_poly.pdbx_strand_id
1 'polypeptide(L)'
;MAPVPFKREQRLAFGSAAELYDAVRPSYPSEAVRWLVGEAPRRILELGAGTGIFTRVLEASGHEVVAIEPDAEMRARLLARSPGVETYHGEAEAIPLPDASVDAVVCAQAHWWFDPERAYGEIARVIRPGGVFGAIWNTPDSRNALAADLNAIGADVPEPVLGARFSSLEAMSFPHAVTYTHETLLLLVKSRAYFIAAAPEIQQEIEQAVARLAATAPDPFELPYLAIARRAVRLD
;
A
#
# COMPACT_ATOMS: atom_id res chain seq x y z
N MET A 1 -19.56 10.42 9.88
CA MET A 1 -18.90 9.47 10.81
C MET A 1 -17.47 9.98 11.01
N ALA A 2 -16.94 10.00 12.24
CA ALA A 2 -15.54 10.42 12.43
C ALA A 2 -14.60 9.36 11.81
N PRO A 3 -13.47 9.76 11.17
CA PRO A 3 -12.52 8.84 10.60
C PRO A 3 -11.97 7.89 11.69
N VAL A 4 -11.88 6.60 11.38
CA VAL A 4 -11.35 5.60 12.30
C VAL A 4 -9.83 5.65 12.23
N PRO A 5 -9.11 5.99 13.32
CA PRO A 5 -7.66 6.06 13.29
C PRO A 5 -7.05 4.67 13.06
N PHE A 6 -5.94 4.62 12.31
CA PHE A 6 -5.16 3.40 12.14
C PHE A 6 -4.58 2.95 13.49
N LYS A 7 -4.84 1.70 13.87
CA LYS A 7 -4.21 1.06 15.04
C LYS A 7 -3.25 -0.01 14.56
N ARG A 8 -2.03 0.00 15.08
CA ARG A 8 -0.96 -0.90 14.67
C ARG A 8 -1.34 -2.40 14.80
N GLU A 9 -2.17 -2.74 15.78
CA GLU A 9 -2.67 -4.11 15.98
C GLU A 9 -3.54 -4.62 14.82
N GLN A 10 -4.16 -3.69 14.06
CA GLN A 10 -5.02 -4.03 12.93
C GLN A 10 -4.25 -4.49 11.68
N ARG A 11 -2.92 -4.32 11.65
CA ARG A 11 -2.08 -4.70 10.50
C ARG A 11 -2.11 -6.21 10.20
N LEU A 12 -2.36 -7.06 11.20
CA LEU A 12 -2.46 -8.52 11.03
C LEU A 12 -3.91 -9.00 10.81
N ALA A 13 -4.87 -8.11 10.70
CA ALA A 13 -6.27 -8.48 10.48
C ALA A 13 -6.58 -8.86 9.03
N PHE A 14 -5.64 -8.60 8.10
CA PHE A 14 -5.88 -8.77 6.66
C PHE A 14 -5.78 -10.23 6.18
N GLY A 15 -5.10 -11.13 6.92
CA GLY A 15 -4.85 -12.51 6.50
C GLY A 15 -6.13 -13.24 6.12
N SER A 16 -7.17 -13.20 6.97
CA SER A 16 -8.47 -13.82 6.69
C SER A 16 -9.20 -13.26 5.44
N ALA A 17 -8.76 -12.13 4.92
CA ALA A 17 -9.30 -11.47 3.73
C ALA A 17 -8.28 -11.41 2.57
N ALA A 18 -7.16 -12.14 2.64
CA ALA A 18 -6.06 -12.04 1.68
C ALA A 18 -6.49 -12.29 0.23
N GLU A 19 -7.37 -13.26 0.00
CA GLU A 19 -7.90 -13.54 -1.35
C GLU A 19 -8.78 -12.42 -1.87
N LEU A 20 -9.69 -11.94 -1.04
CA LEU A 20 -10.55 -10.81 -1.36
C LEU A 20 -9.71 -9.56 -1.61
N TYR A 21 -8.72 -9.29 -0.74
CA TYR A 21 -7.80 -8.17 -0.87
C TYR A 21 -7.11 -8.16 -2.24
N ASP A 22 -6.52 -9.30 -2.64
CA ASP A 22 -5.81 -9.44 -3.92
C ASP A 22 -6.73 -9.26 -5.14
N ALA A 23 -8.00 -9.66 -5.01
CA ALA A 23 -8.98 -9.61 -6.10
C ALA A 23 -9.54 -8.21 -6.37
N VAL A 24 -9.68 -7.35 -5.34
CA VAL A 24 -10.45 -6.10 -5.45
C VAL A 24 -9.63 -4.83 -5.29
N ARG A 25 -8.40 -4.92 -4.75
CA ARG A 25 -7.55 -3.75 -4.54
C ARG A 25 -6.96 -3.24 -5.84
N PRO A 26 -6.91 -1.90 -6.03
CA PRO A 26 -6.27 -1.33 -7.21
C PRO A 26 -4.78 -1.64 -7.27
N SER A 27 -4.29 -1.94 -8.48
CA SER A 27 -2.87 -1.98 -8.77
C SER A 27 -2.30 -0.55 -8.88
N TYR A 28 -1.05 -0.41 -9.31
CA TYR A 28 -0.35 0.86 -9.41
C TYR A 28 0.12 1.12 -10.84
N PRO A 29 0.12 2.39 -11.30
CA PRO A 29 0.70 2.76 -12.60
C PRO A 29 2.21 2.48 -12.62
N SER A 30 2.72 1.95 -13.74
CA SER A 30 4.16 1.71 -13.93
C SER A 30 4.99 3.00 -13.92
N GLU A 31 4.39 4.12 -14.32
CA GLU A 31 4.99 5.45 -14.23
C GLU A 31 5.31 5.85 -12.78
N ALA A 32 4.53 5.39 -11.82
CA ALA A 32 4.81 5.63 -10.41
C ALA A 32 6.06 4.85 -9.95
N VAL A 33 6.25 3.60 -10.41
CA VAL A 33 7.48 2.84 -10.15
C VAL A 33 8.67 3.56 -10.75
N ARG A 34 8.57 3.96 -12.03
CA ARG A 34 9.63 4.68 -12.72
C ARG A 34 10.05 5.97 -11.99
N TRP A 35 9.08 6.71 -11.51
CA TRP A 35 9.35 7.92 -10.74
C TRP A 35 9.98 7.61 -9.38
N LEU A 36 9.50 6.58 -8.67
CA LEU A 36 10.00 6.20 -7.34
C LEU A 36 11.45 5.72 -7.39
N VAL A 37 11.76 4.78 -8.29
CA VAL A 37 13.01 4.02 -8.25
C VAL A 37 13.82 4.07 -9.54
N GLY A 38 13.33 4.76 -10.60
CA GLY A 38 13.98 4.85 -11.90
C GLY A 38 13.70 3.65 -12.81
N GLU A 39 14.29 3.67 -14.01
CA GLU A 39 14.06 2.63 -15.05
C GLU A 39 15.14 1.52 -15.04
N ALA A 40 16.33 1.83 -14.55
CA ALA A 40 17.41 0.85 -14.50
C ALA A 40 17.08 -0.28 -13.51
N PRO A 41 17.36 -1.55 -13.84
CA PRO A 41 17.18 -2.67 -12.92
C PRO A 41 17.87 -2.41 -11.57
N ARG A 42 17.14 -2.63 -10.48
CA ARG A 42 17.57 -2.42 -9.10
C ARG A 42 17.18 -3.57 -8.22
N ARG A 43 17.91 -3.80 -7.15
CA ARG A 43 17.47 -4.66 -6.06
C ARG A 43 16.66 -3.83 -5.07
N ILE A 44 15.38 -4.13 -4.96
CA ILE A 44 14.40 -3.35 -4.20
C ILE A 44 13.83 -4.21 -3.07
N LEU A 45 13.84 -3.66 -1.86
CA LEU A 45 13.10 -4.23 -0.74
C LEU A 45 11.71 -3.60 -0.68
N GLU A 46 10.67 -4.43 -0.71
CA GLU A 46 9.30 -4.02 -0.41
C GLU A 46 8.93 -4.39 1.03
N LEU A 47 8.52 -3.39 1.83
CA LEU A 47 8.07 -3.56 3.21
C LEU A 47 6.54 -3.55 3.29
N GLY A 48 5.98 -4.56 3.98
CA GLY A 48 4.54 -4.76 4.06
C GLY A 48 3.95 -5.12 2.69
N ALA A 49 4.57 -6.08 2.02
CA ALA A 49 4.25 -6.43 0.64
C ALA A 49 2.83 -7.01 0.46
N GLY A 50 2.18 -7.44 1.55
CA GLY A 50 0.83 -7.98 1.53
C GLY A 50 0.71 -9.20 0.61
N THR A 51 -0.26 -9.16 -0.29
CA THR A 51 -0.48 -10.21 -1.31
C THR A 51 0.40 -10.04 -2.56
N GLY A 52 1.32 -9.06 -2.56
CA GLY A 52 2.25 -8.82 -3.66
C GLY A 52 1.68 -7.99 -4.82
N ILE A 53 0.65 -7.17 -4.61
CA ILE A 53 0.09 -6.32 -5.68
C ILE A 53 1.17 -5.40 -6.25
N PHE A 54 1.91 -4.69 -5.39
CA PHE A 54 2.97 -3.78 -5.85
C PHE A 54 4.25 -4.54 -6.21
N THR A 55 4.55 -5.66 -5.54
CA THR A 55 5.61 -6.60 -5.91
C THR A 55 5.55 -6.94 -7.40
N ARG A 56 4.36 -7.35 -7.88
CA ARG A 56 4.15 -7.70 -9.31
C ARG A 56 4.42 -6.54 -10.26
N VAL A 57 4.12 -5.31 -9.85
CA VAL A 57 4.39 -4.11 -10.67
C VAL A 57 5.89 -3.83 -10.73
N LEU A 58 6.62 -4.01 -9.62
CA LEU A 58 8.07 -3.88 -9.55
C LEU A 58 8.77 -4.94 -10.43
N GLU A 59 8.36 -6.22 -10.34
CA GLU A 59 8.86 -7.31 -11.19
C GLU A 59 8.62 -7.02 -12.67
N ALA A 60 7.39 -6.61 -13.03
CA ALA A 60 7.02 -6.26 -14.41
C ALA A 60 7.80 -5.04 -14.93
N SER A 61 8.32 -4.20 -14.05
CA SER A 61 9.20 -3.06 -14.38
C SER A 61 10.68 -3.45 -14.46
N GLY A 62 11.02 -4.74 -14.32
CA GLY A 62 12.38 -5.26 -14.50
C GLY A 62 13.27 -5.16 -13.26
N HIS A 63 12.72 -4.98 -12.08
CA HIS A 63 13.47 -4.94 -10.83
C HIS A 63 13.56 -6.31 -10.16
N GLU A 64 14.67 -6.56 -9.44
CA GLU A 64 14.80 -7.65 -8.48
C GLU A 64 14.12 -7.26 -7.17
N VAL A 65 13.11 -8.03 -6.73
CA VAL A 65 12.34 -7.71 -5.54
C VAL A 65 12.65 -8.66 -4.41
N VAL A 66 12.90 -8.08 -3.23
CA VAL A 66 12.87 -8.77 -1.94
C VAL A 66 11.64 -8.28 -1.19
N ALA A 67 10.81 -9.17 -0.68
CA ALA A 67 9.57 -8.83 0.00
C ALA A 67 9.62 -9.17 1.48
N ILE A 68 9.15 -8.26 2.34
CA ILE A 68 8.93 -8.53 3.77
C ILE A 68 7.44 -8.34 4.08
N GLU A 69 6.84 -9.39 4.66
CA GLU A 69 5.43 -9.37 5.06
C GLU A 69 5.25 -10.16 6.37
N PRO A 70 4.73 -9.53 7.44
CA PRO A 70 4.54 -10.19 8.72
C PRO A 70 3.36 -11.18 8.73
N ASP A 71 2.28 -10.90 7.97
CA ASP A 71 1.10 -11.77 7.94
C ASP A 71 1.36 -13.02 7.09
N ALA A 72 1.13 -14.21 7.68
CA ALA A 72 1.45 -15.49 7.03
C ALA A 72 0.55 -15.78 5.82
N GLU A 73 -0.74 -15.42 5.88
CA GLU A 73 -1.70 -15.70 4.81
C GLU A 73 -1.49 -14.73 3.64
N MET A 74 -1.23 -13.45 3.94
CA MET A 74 -0.81 -12.47 2.92
C MET A 74 0.47 -12.93 2.22
N ARG A 75 1.48 -13.32 2.99
CA ARG A 75 2.76 -13.81 2.46
C ARG A 75 2.60 -15.09 1.63
N ALA A 76 1.75 -16.03 2.05
CA ALA A 76 1.45 -17.22 1.27
C ALA A 76 0.80 -16.87 -0.08
N ARG A 77 -0.07 -15.87 -0.11
CA ARG A 77 -0.69 -15.38 -1.35
C ARG A 77 0.34 -14.71 -2.26
N LEU A 78 1.25 -13.91 -1.71
CA LEU A 78 2.37 -13.32 -2.46
C LEU A 78 3.19 -14.41 -3.13
N LEU A 79 3.65 -15.42 -2.40
CA LEU A 79 4.45 -16.53 -2.92
C LEU A 79 3.72 -17.34 -4.01
N ALA A 80 2.40 -17.48 -3.89
CA ALA A 80 1.60 -18.15 -4.92
C ALA A 80 1.51 -17.33 -6.21
N ARG A 81 1.59 -16.00 -6.14
CA ARG A 81 1.49 -15.09 -7.29
C ARG A 81 2.85 -14.70 -7.88
N SER A 82 3.89 -14.66 -7.06
CA SER A 82 5.27 -14.30 -7.40
C SER A 82 6.25 -15.32 -6.80
N PRO A 83 6.27 -16.58 -7.29
CA PRO A 83 7.05 -17.68 -6.67
C PRO A 83 8.56 -17.50 -6.76
N GLY A 84 9.04 -16.56 -7.60
CA GLY A 84 10.46 -16.23 -7.75
C GLY A 84 10.97 -15.14 -6.79
N VAL A 85 10.07 -14.50 -6.06
CA VAL A 85 10.43 -13.39 -5.16
C VAL A 85 11.03 -13.90 -3.85
N GLU A 86 12.22 -13.41 -3.52
CA GLU A 86 12.84 -13.64 -2.21
C GLU A 86 11.96 -13.03 -1.11
N THR A 87 11.39 -13.85 -0.22
CA THR A 87 10.36 -13.40 0.72
C THR A 87 10.69 -13.78 2.16
N TYR A 88 10.57 -12.81 3.07
CA TYR A 88 10.83 -13.01 4.49
C TYR A 88 9.61 -12.69 5.35
N HIS A 89 9.47 -13.42 6.45
CA HIS A 89 8.68 -12.96 7.59
C HIS A 89 9.46 -11.88 8.33
N GLY A 90 8.87 -10.72 8.57
CA GLY A 90 9.54 -9.63 9.27
C GLY A 90 8.71 -8.36 9.32
N GLU A 91 9.27 -7.36 9.97
CA GLU A 91 8.68 -6.04 10.17
C GLU A 91 9.67 -4.97 9.75
N ALA A 92 9.18 -3.76 9.44
CA ALA A 92 10.03 -2.63 9.07
C ALA A 92 11.00 -2.20 10.19
N GLU A 93 10.70 -2.56 11.41
CA GLU A 93 11.46 -2.26 12.63
C GLU A 93 12.63 -3.21 12.91
N ALA A 94 12.73 -4.31 12.13
CA ALA A 94 13.80 -5.31 12.25
C ALA A 94 13.95 -6.04 10.91
N ILE A 95 14.65 -5.41 9.97
CA ILE A 95 14.81 -5.90 8.60
C ILE A 95 15.90 -6.97 8.56
N PRO A 96 15.59 -8.24 8.14
CA PRO A 96 16.55 -9.34 8.13
C PRO A 96 17.49 -9.31 6.92
N LEU A 97 17.97 -8.13 6.55
CA LEU A 97 18.93 -7.94 5.46
C LEU A 97 20.19 -7.23 5.95
N PRO A 98 21.34 -7.46 5.31
CA PRO A 98 22.59 -6.77 5.63
C PRO A 98 22.51 -5.25 5.39
N ASP A 99 23.42 -4.51 6.00
CA ASP A 99 23.63 -3.08 5.74
C ASP A 99 23.93 -2.84 4.26
N ALA A 100 23.41 -1.74 3.72
CA ALA A 100 23.66 -1.30 2.34
C ALA A 100 23.50 -2.42 1.29
N SER A 101 22.51 -3.28 1.44
CA SER A 101 22.28 -4.46 0.59
C SER A 101 21.27 -4.24 -0.53
N VAL A 102 20.49 -3.15 -0.50
CA VAL A 102 19.47 -2.83 -1.51
C VAL A 102 19.64 -1.42 -2.07
N ASP A 103 19.19 -1.20 -3.30
CA ASP A 103 19.25 0.09 -3.98
C ASP A 103 18.08 1.01 -3.59
N ALA A 104 16.96 0.39 -3.22
CA ALA A 104 15.78 1.10 -2.74
C ALA A 104 14.99 0.27 -1.73
N VAL A 105 14.29 0.96 -0.84
CA VAL A 105 13.21 0.39 -0.02
C VAL A 105 11.91 1.09 -0.40
N VAL A 106 10.89 0.31 -0.70
CA VAL A 106 9.56 0.83 -1.01
C VAL A 106 8.51 0.22 -0.09
N CYS A 107 7.39 0.91 0.07
CA CYS A 107 6.21 0.36 0.72
C CYS A 107 4.94 0.87 0.05
N ALA A 108 4.00 -0.03 -0.18
CA ALA A 108 2.71 0.28 -0.78
C ALA A 108 1.60 0.07 0.24
N GLN A 109 0.81 1.12 0.55
CA GLN A 109 -0.28 1.06 1.54
C GLN A 109 0.17 0.58 2.94
N ALA A 110 1.42 0.87 3.38
CA ALA A 110 1.97 0.24 4.58
C ALA A 110 2.66 1.19 5.58
N HIS A 111 3.22 2.33 5.15
CA HIS A 111 4.09 3.16 6.00
C HIS A 111 3.44 3.66 7.30
N TRP A 112 2.13 3.83 7.35
CA TRP A 112 1.41 4.26 8.56
C TRP A 112 1.29 3.18 9.65
N TRP A 113 1.68 1.94 9.34
CA TRP A 113 1.77 0.85 10.31
C TRP A 113 3.11 0.81 11.04
N PHE A 114 4.12 1.51 10.51
CA PHE A 114 5.48 1.47 11.04
C PHE A 114 5.60 2.28 12.34
N ASP A 115 6.54 1.86 13.18
CA ASP A 115 7.10 2.70 14.23
C ASP A 115 8.17 3.61 13.58
N PRO A 116 7.94 4.92 13.47
CA PRO A 116 8.82 5.77 12.67
C PRO A 116 10.27 5.79 13.19
N GLU A 117 10.47 5.81 14.50
CA GLU A 117 11.82 5.90 15.08
C GLU A 117 12.65 4.67 14.76
N ARG A 118 12.06 3.49 14.85
CA ARG A 118 12.73 2.22 14.60
C ARG A 118 12.80 1.87 13.12
N ALA A 119 11.69 1.99 12.41
CA ALA A 119 11.60 1.57 11.02
C ALA A 119 12.50 2.40 10.10
N TYR A 120 12.50 3.73 10.21
CA TYR A 120 13.32 4.55 9.32
C TYR A 120 14.82 4.45 9.64
N GLY A 121 15.20 4.05 10.86
CA GLY A 121 16.57 3.66 11.19
C GLY A 121 17.02 2.41 10.43
N GLU A 122 16.19 1.35 10.42
CA GLU A 122 16.45 0.10 9.71
C GLU A 122 16.40 0.28 8.18
N ILE A 123 15.42 1.04 7.67
CA ILE A 123 15.32 1.40 6.26
C ILE A 123 16.60 2.10 5.78
N ALA A 124 17.08 3.09 6.55
CA ALA A 124 18.33 3.77 6.22
C ALA A 124 19.55 2.82 6.32
N ARG A 125 19.56 1.84 7.22
CA ARG A 125 20.63 0.87 7.36
C ARG A 125 20.76 0.00 6.11
N VAL A 126 19.66 -0.52 5.59
CA VAL A 126 19.68 -1.49 4.48
C VAL A 126 19.80 -0.86 3.10
N ILE A 127 19.38 0.38 2.90
CA ILE A 127 19.55 1.12 1.64
C ILE A 127 21.02 1.51 1.49
N ARG A 128 21.62 1.36 0.30
CA ARG A 128 22.94 1.90 -0.04
C ARG A 128 22.95 3.43 0.03
N PRO A 129 24.07 4.08 0.38
CA PRO A 129 24.21 5.54 0.25
C PRO A 129 23.77 6.02 -1.15
N GLY A 130 22.98 7.08 -1.21
CA GLY A 130 22.38 7.58 -2.46
C GLY A 130 21.21 6.77 -2.99
N GLY A 131 20.84 5.67 -2.33
CA GLY A 131 19.63 4.88 -2.66
C GLY A 131 18.35 5.57 -2.19
N VAL A 132 17.20 5.00 -2.51
CA VAL A 132 15.90 5.66 -2.37
C VAL A 132 15.00 4.96 -1.37
N PHE A 133 14.33 5.72 -0.53
CA PHE A 133 13.09 5.32 0.13
C PHE A 133 11.90 5.82 -0.69
N GLY A 134 10.87 4.96 -0.88
CA GLY A 134 9.62 5.30 -1.55
C GLY A 134 8.39 4.80 -0.80
N ALA A 135 7.38 5.64 -0.66
CA ALA A 135 6.07 5.25 -0.17
C ALA A 135 5.01 5.57 -1.24
N ILE A 136 4.07 4.64 -1.46
CA ILE A 136 3.00 4.83 -2.42
C ILE A 136 1.67 4.33 -1.85
N TRP A 137 0.58 5.05 -2.17
CA TRP A 137 -0.76 4.59 -1.82
C TRP A 137 -1.80 5.08 -2.82
N ASN A 138 -2.84 4.28 -3.00
CA ASN A 138 -3.99 4.63 -3.80
C ASN A 138 -5.06 5.31 -2.96
N THR A 139 -5.56 6.44 -3.41
CA THR A 139 -6.74 7.11 -2.86
C THR A 139 -7.74 7.41 -3.99
N PRO A 140 -9.04 7.19 -3.80
CA PRO A 140 -10.05 7.67 -4.73
C PRO A 140 -9.91 9.17 -4.96
N ASP A 141 -10.02 9.63 -6.21
CA ASP A 141 -9.83 11.04 -6.57
C ASP A 141 -11.05 11.89 -6.16
N SER A 142 -10.93 12.64 -5.07
CA SER A 142 -12.01 13.45 -4.50
C SER A 142 -12.55 14.56 -5.42
N ARG A 143 -11.99 14.76 -6.60
CA ARG A 143 -12.59 15.61 -7.64
C ARG A 143 -13.83 14.96 -8.26
N ASN A 144 -13.97 13.65 -8.14
CA ASN A 144 -15.17 12.89 -8.46
C ASN A 144 -16.06 12.78 -7.20
N ALA A 145 -17.35 13.06 -7.32
CA ALA A 145 -18.27 13.10 -6.16
C ALA A 145 -18.38 11.75 -5.45
N LEU A 146 -18.53 10.64 -6.19
CA LEU A 146 -18.61 9.28 -5.61
C LEU A 146 -17.31 8.93 -4.88
N ALA A 147 -16.15 9.29 -5.46
CA ALA A 147 -14.86 9.06 -4.84
C ALA A 147 -14.68 9.89 -3.55
N ALA A 148 -15.17 11.14 -3.53
CA ALA A 148 -15.15 11.99 -2.35
C ALA A 148 -15.99 11.40 -1.21
N ASP A 149 -17.21 10.93 -1.51
CA ASP A 149 -18.08 10.29 -0.53
C ASP A 149 -17.48 8.96 0.00
N LEU A 150 -16.83 8.19 -0.88
CA LEU A 150 -16.14 6.96 -0.49
C LEU A 150 -14.93 7.25 0.44
N ASN A 151 -14.18 8.34 0.17
CA ASN A 151 -13.10 8.78 1.05
C ASN A 151 -13.59 9.21 2.43
N ALA A 152 -14.78 9.81 2.52
CA ALA A 152 -15.36 10.22 3.80
C ALA A 152 -15.69 9.05 4.74
N ILE A 153 -15.76 7.83 4.22
CA ILE A 153 -15.94 6.60 5.03
C ILE A 153 -14.58 6.12 5.60
N GLY A 154 -13.47 6.45 4.93
CA GLY A 154 -12.12 6.01 5.28
C GLY A 154 -11.41 6.91 6.30
N ALA A 155 -10.12 6.62 6.52
CA ALA A 155 -9.22 7.44 7.32
C ALA A 155 -8.20 8.16 6.43
N ASP A 156 -7.78 9.35 6.86
CA ASP A 156 -6.68 10.05 6.22
C ASP A 156 -5.35 9.28 6.39
N VAL A 157 -4.57 9.24 5.32
CA VAL A 157 -3.25 8.62 5.32
C VAL A 157 -2.21 9.66 5.74
N PRO A 158 -1.46 9.43 6.84
CA PRO A 158 -0.43 10.36 7.27
C PRO A 158 0.75 10.36 6.30
N GLU A 159 1.49 11.47 6.24
CA GLU A 159 2.76 11.53 5.50
C GLU A 159 3.85 10.72 6.22
N PRO A 160 4.80 10.11 5.48
CA PRO A 160 5.97 9.48 6.08
C PRO A 160 6.80 10.50 6.86
N VAL A 161 7.24 10.15 8.07
CA VAL A 161 8.08 11.01 8.92
C VAL A 161 9.50 10.47 8.94
N LEU A 162 10.33 10.93 8.00
CA LEU A 162 11.71 10.49 7.85
C LEU A 162 12.65 11.20 8.85
N GLY A 163 13.68 10.51 9.28
CA GLY A 163 14.77 11.11 10.10
C GLY A 163 15.82 11.83 9.27
N ALA A 164 16.83 12.39 9.94
CA ALA A 164 17.92 13.20 9.33
C ALA A 164 18.81 12.43 8.32
N ARG A 165 18.65 11.11 8.22
CA ARG A 165 19.38 10.27 7.25
C ARG A 165 18.82 10.34 5.81
N PHE A 166 17.76 11.07 5.60
CA PHE A 166 17.11 11.21 4.30
C PHE A 166 17.00 12.66 3.86
N SER A 167 16.99 12.88 2.55
CA SER A 167 16.62 14.18 1.98
C SER A 167 15.18 14.57 2.34
N SER A 168 14.78 15.80 2.01
CA SER A 168 13.37 16.17 2.02
C SER A 168 12.56 15.24 1.10
N LEU A 169 11.28 14.98 1.49
CA LEU A 169 10.36 14.22 0.67
C LEU A 169 10.00 14.97 -0.61
N GLU A 170 10.16 14.30 -1.74
CA GLU A 170 9.56 14.70 -3.00
C GLU A 170 8.20 14.04 -3.13
N ALA A 171 7.25 14.72 -3.78
CA ALA A 171 5.86 14.30 -3.93
C ALA A 171 5.43 14.26 -5.40
N MET A 172 4.69 13.23 -5.80
CA MET A 172 4.07 13.11 -7.10
C MET A 172 2.74 12.36 -6.96
N SER A 173 1.83 12.59 -7.92
CA SER A 173 0.56 11.87 -8.00
C SER A 173 0.33 11.39 -9.42
N PHE A 174 -0.13 10.14 -9.55
CA PHE A 174 -0.36 9.49 -10.83
C PHE A 174 -1.84 9.13 -10.94
N PRO A 175 -2.61 9.79 -11.83
CA PRO A 175 -4.01 9.46 -12.03
C PRO A 175 -4.16 8.13 -12.74
N HIS A 176 -5.11 7.33 -12.29
CA HIS A 176 -5.56 6.11 -12.95
C HIS A 176 -7.02 5.83 -12.60
N ALA A 177 -7.64 4.84 -13.22
CA ALA A 177 -9.01 4.45 -12.92
C ALA A 177 -9.11 2.92 -12.79
N VAL A 178 -10.10 2.49 -12.02
CA VAL A 178 -10.44 1.06 -11.84
C VAL A 178 -11.93 0.89 -12.08
N THR A 179 -12.28 -0.11 -12.88
CA THR A 179 -13.67 -0.48 -13.11
C THR A 179 -14.18 -1.33 -11.95
N TYR A 180 -15.30 -0.92 -11.35
CA TYR A 180 -16.01 -1.66 -10.33
C TYR A 180 -17.45 -1.91 -10.74
N THR A 181 -18.02 -3.02 -10.29
CA THR A 181 -19.47 -3.20 -10.15
C THR A 181 -19.89 -2.73 -8.76
N HIS A 182 -21.21 -2.60 -8.55
CA HIS A 182 -21.73 -2.31 -7.20
C HIS A 182 -21.28 -3.37 -6.20
N GLU A 183 -21.23 -4.64 -6.59
CA GLU A 183 -20.74 -5.75 -5.76
C GLU A 183 -19.24 -5.58 -5.43
N THR A 184 -18.38 -5.39 -6.44
CA THR A 184 -16.93 -5.31 -6.22
C THR A 184 -16.52 -4.05 -5.47
N LEU A 185 -17.27 -2.94 -5.55
CA LEU A 185 -17.08 -1.78 -4.69
C LEU A 185 -17.33 -2.11 -3.22
N LEU A 186 -18.39 -2.86 -2.92
CA LEU A 186 -18.67 -3.32 -1.56
C LEU A 186 -17.55 -4.25 -1.06
N LEU A 187 -17.09 -5.18 -1.89
CA LEU A 187 -15.98 -6.08 -1.57
C LEU A 187 -14.67 -5.31 -1.33
N LEU A 188 -14.39 -4.25 -2.09
CA LEU A 188 -13.26 -3.35 -1.85
C LEU A 188 -13.33 -2.75 -0.44
N VAL A 189 -14.50 -2.25 -0.02
CA VAL A 189 -14.68 -1.66 1.31
C VAL A 189 -14.53 -2.72 2.40
N LYS A 190 -15.07 -3.92 2.20
CA LYS A 190 -14.91 -5.06 3.13
C LYS A 190 -13.46 -5.51 3.30
N SER A 191 -12.59 -5.28 2.32
CA SER A 191 -11.16 -5.57 2.39
C SER A 191 -10.35 -4.54 3.20
N ARG A 192 -10.95 -3.44 3.70
CA ARG A 192 -10.25 -2.37 4.41
C ARG A 192 -10.16 -2.63 5.91
N ALA A 193 -9.03 -2.23 6.52
CA ALA A 193 -8.77 -2.44 7.94
C ALA A 193 -9.87 -1.90 8.85
N TYR A 194 -10.40 -0.72 8.54
CA TYR A 194 -11.46 -0.10 9.34
C TYR A 194 -12.77 -0.91 9.30
N PHE A 195 -13.07 -1.59 8.18
CA PHE A 195 -14.23 -2.47 8.07
C PHE A 195 -14.00 -3.78 8.84
N ILE A 196 -12.83 -4.43 8.60
CA ILE A 196 -12.49 -5.71 9.23
C ILE A 196 -12.49 -5.59 10.77
N ALA A 197 -12.01 -4.46 11.29
CA ALA A 197 -11.91 -4.22 12.74
C ALA A 197 -13.19 -3.63 13.37
N ALA A 198 -14.22 -3.33 12.57
CA ALA A 198 -15.47 -2.76 13.08
C ALA A 198 -16.39 -3.81 13.72
N ALA A 199 -17.20 -3.38 14.70
CA ALA A 199 -18.26 -4.21 15.24
C ALA A 199 -19.31 -4.53 14.16
N PRO A 200 -20.05 -5.67 14.26
CA PRO A 200 -21.00 -6.10 13.24
C PRO A 200 -22.05 -5.04 12.87
N GLU A 201 -22.52 -4.28 13.84
CA GLU A 201 -23.50 -3.21 13.66
C GLU A 201 -22.94 -2.09 12.77
N ILE A 202 -21.68 -1.71 13.02
CA ILE A 202 -20.96 -0.69 12.24
C ILE A 202 -20.65 -1.21 10.83
N GLN A 203 -20.28 -2.49 10.69
CA GLN A 203 -20.10 -3.12 9.38
C GLN A 203 -21.39 -3.03 8.56
N GLN A 204 -22.54 -3.33 9.16
CA GLN A 204 -23.83 -3.24 8.49
C GLN A 204 -24.19 -1.80 8.06
N GLU A 205 -23.90 -0.81 8.91
CA GLU A 205 -24.09 0.61 8.56
C GLU A 205 -23.21 1.03 7.37
N ILE A 206 -21.94 0.60 7.36
CA ILE A 206 -21.00 0.84 6.25
C ILE A 206 -21.49 0.17 4.97
N GLU A 207 -21.92 -1.08 5.03
CA GLU A 207 -22.45 -1.82 3.87
C GLU A 207 -23.66 -1.09 3.26
N GLN A 208 -24.59 -0.66 4.08
CA GLN A 208 -25.76 0.11 3.63
C GLN A 208 -25.37 1.46 3.02
N ALA A 209 -24.39 2.16 3.61
CA ALA A 209 -23.91 3.42 3.08
C ALA A 209 -23.24 3.24 1.70
N VAL A 210 -22.39 2.21 1.57
CA VAL A 210 -21.72 1.88 0.30
C VAL A 210 -22.71 1.45 -0.76
N ALA A 211 -23.74 0.65 -0.41
CA ALA A 211 -24.79 0.24 -1.35
C ALA A 211 -25.60 1.44 -1.87
N ARG A 212 -25.97 2.38 -0.98
CA ARG A 212 -26.63 3.63 -1.41
C ARG A 212 -25.75 4.47 -2.32
N LEU A 213 -24.45 4.56 -2.00
CA LEU A 213 -23.47 5.30 -2.80
C LEU A 213 -23.31 4.65 -4.19
N ALA A 214 -23.10 3.33 -4.24
CA ALA A 214 -22.97 2.58 -5.49
C ALA A 214 -24.19 2.76 -6.40
N ALA A 215 -25.41 2.77 -5.85
CA ALA A 215 -26.64 2.95 -6.62
C ALA A 215 -26.75 4.33 -7.33
N THR A 216 -25.88 5.30 -7.04
CA THR A 216 -25.82 6.57 -7.74
C THR A 216 -25.01 6.51 -9.04
N ALA A 217 -24.27 5.42 -9.28
CA ALA A 217 -23.44 5.20 -10.46
C ALA A 217 -24.04 4.10 -11.36
N PRO A 218 -23.69 4.06 -12.66
CA PRO A 218 -23.96 2.92 -13.52
C PRO A 218 -23.35 1.63 -12.97
N ASP A 219 -23.76 0.47 -13.48
CA ASP A 219 -23.13 -0.82 -13.15
C ASP A 219 -22.73 -1.55 -14.44
N PRO A 220 -21.43 -1.72 -14.77
CA PRO A 220 -20.25 -1.26 -14.05
C PRO A 220 -19.97 0.25 -14.22
N PHE A 221 -19.02 0.79 -13.40
CA PHE A 221 -18.54 2.17 -13.48
C PHE A 221 -17.02 2.26 -13.28
N GLU A 222 -16.44 3.36 -13.76
CA GLU A 222 -15.04 3.68 -13.49
C GLU A 222 -14.93 4.57 -12.24
N LEU A 223 -14.10 4.13 -11.28
CA LEU A 223 -13.74 4.93 -10.11
C LEU A 223 -12.33 5.51 -10.34
N PRO A 224 -12.19 6.84 -10.42
CA PRO A 224 -10.89 7.47 -10.58
C PRO A 224 -10.09 7.42 -9.27
N TYR A 225 -8.79 7.18 -9.40
CA TYR A 225 -7.81 7.12 -8.32
C TYR A 225 -6.62 8.04 -8.59
N LEU A 226 -5.98 8.43 -7.51
CA LEU A 226 -4.62 8.97 -7.50
C LEU A 226 -3.71 7.97 -6.79
N ALA A 227 -2.68 7.46 -7.47
CA ALA A 227 -1.56 6.82 -6.81
C ALA A 227 -0.63 7.93 -6.31
N ILE A 228 -0.68 8.20 -5.01
CA ILE A 228 0.12 9.23 -4.36
C ILE A 228 1.46 8.62 -3.98
N ALA A 229 2.55 9.23 -4.43
CA ALA A 229 3.90 8.76 -4.20
C ALA A 229 4.75 9.79 -3.45
N ARG A 230 5.60 9.31 -2.56
CA ARG A 230 6.62 10.07 -1.85
C ARG A 230 7.95 9.35 -2.00
N ARG A 231 9.01 10.09 -2.24
CA ARG A 231 10.36 9.53 -2.23
C ARG A 231 11.35 10.46 -1.53
N ALA A 232 12.41 9.86 -1.00
CA ALA A 232 13.55 10.57 -0.45
C ALA A 232 14.82 9.77 -0.73
N VAL A 233 15.95 10.45 -0.85
CA VAL A 233 17.27 9.83 -1.05
C VAL A 233 17.92 9.63 0.32
N ARG A 234 18.50 8.44 0.55
CA ARG A 234 19.37 8.22 1.71
C ARG A 234 20.61 9.09 1.58
N LEU A 235 20.83 9.92 2.56
CA LEU A 235 22.08 10.67 2.77
C LEU A 235 23.14 9.74 3.38
N ASP A 236 24.40 10.15 3.37
CA ASP A 236 25.53 9.37 3.91
C ASP A 236 25.40 9.04 5.41
#